data_d05590793961e78af3f6ea7af8a3cc08
#
_entry.id   d05590793961e78af3f6ea7af8a3cc08
#
_cell.length_a   1.000
_cell.length_b   1.000
_cell.length_c   1.000
_cell.angle_alpha   90.00
_cell.angle_beta   90.00
_cell.angle_gamma   90.00
#
_symmetry.space_group_name_H-M   'P 1'
#
loop_
_entity.id
_entity.type
_entity.pdbx_description
1 polymer ?
#
loop_
_entity_poly.entity_id
_entity_poly.type
_entity_poly.pdbx_seq_one_letter_code
_entity_poly.pdbx_strand_id
1 'polypeptide(L)'
;MKVVVVGGGSWGTGFSCVLRHRDHDVTLACRDPEQARAINETGRNPRYLQTADLRGVSATTVEDAPIANADLVVLAVPSRAFADVAAVLPGDAPVLSLTKGLDPATGERLSTRVQGRPVAVLSGPNMAEEIADGLPSATVIASEDHTLAEQLQEAINSMIFRVYVNDDLVGVELCAAAKNVIALAAGGVDGLGLGDNAKASLITRGLVEMARLGEAEGAQPETFSGLAGMGDLIVTCFSGYGRNRRAGELIARGASADEAAAAIGQVVEGLTTAPVLRELSHRLGVELPITDGVCRVLGGESLDGLLASLMGRQPTEE
;
A
#
# COMPACT_ATOMS: atom_id res chain seq x y z
N MET A 1 -4.36 11.27 -21.81
CA MET A 1 -5.28 10.16 -21.52
C MET A 1 -6.39 10.67 -20.62
N LYS A 2 -7.58 10.08 -20.71
CA LYS A 2 -8.65 10.25 -19.72
C LYS A 2 -8.45 9.22 -18.62
N VAL A 3 -8.16 9.69 -17.42
CA VAL A 3 -7.84 8.80 -16.28
C VAL A 3 -8.88 9.00 -15.19
N VAL A 4 -9.51 7.91 -14.76
CA VAL A 4 -10.41 7.93 -13.60
C VAL A 4 -9.69 7.29 -12.41
N VAL A 5 -9.46 8.09 -11.37
CA VAL A 5 -8.89 7.61 -10.10
C VAL A 5 -10.01 7.32 -9.12
N VAL A 6 -10.26 6.06 -8.82
CA VAL A 6 -11.28 5.62 -7.88
C VAL A 6 -10.69 5.56 -6.47
N GLY A 7 -11.13 6.47 -5.61
CA GLY A 7 -10.68 6.56 -4.22
C GLY A 7 -10.03 7.90 -3.88
N GLY A 8 -10.81 8.81 -3.29
CA GLY A 8 -10.37 10.16 -2.85
C GLY A 8 -9.60 10.18 -1.52
N GLY A 9 -8.86 9.12 -1.18
CA GLY A 9 -7.95 9.05 -0.04
C GLY A 9 -6.62 9.76 -0.28
N SER A 10 -5.67 9.70 0.69
CA SER A 10 -4.36 10.36 0.55
C SER A 10 -3.64 9.94 -0.73
N TRP A 11 -3.55 8.61 -0.98
CA TRP A 11 -2.79 8.13 -2.13
C TRP A 11 -3.47 8.45 -3.47
N GLY A 12 -4.81 8.28 -3.59
CA GLY A 12 -5.52 8.68 -4.81
C GLY A 12 -5.45 10.18 -5.08
N THR A 13 -5.51 11.01 -4.04
CA THR A 13 -5.30 12.47 -4.14
C THR A 13 -3.89 12.81 -4.61
N GLY A 14 -2.85 12.24 -3.99
CA GLY A 14 -1.45 12.48 -4.38
C GLY A 14 -1.15 12.01 -5.80
N PHE A 15 -1.67 10.83 -6.17
CA PHE A 15 -1.47 10.30 -7.51
C PHE A 15 -2.22 11.10 -8.60
N SER A 16 -3.38 11.67 -8.26
CA SER A 16 -4.06 12.62 -9.16
C SER A 16 -3.20 13.85 -9.47
N CYS A 17 -2.40 14.32 -8.51
CA CYS A 17 -1.43 15.39 -8.76
C CYS A 17 -0.32 14.93 -9.74
N VAL A 18 0.18 13.70 -9.59
CA VAL A 18 1.18 13.12 -10.52
C VAL A 18 0.64 13.08 -11.95
N LEU A 19 -0.56 12.55 -12.12
CA LEU A 19 -1.22 12.44 -13.45
C LEU A 19 -1.48 13.80 -14.08
N ARG A 20 -1.96 14.75 -13.28
CA ARG A 20 -2.18 16.13 -13.76
C ARG A 20 -0.87 16.80 -14.23
N HIS A 21 0.24 16.58 -13.53
CA HIS A 21 1.55 17.10 -13.96
C HIS A 21 2.06 16.49 -15.29
N ARG A 22 1.43 15.41 -15.73
CA ARG A 22 1.65 14.77 -17.03
C ARG A 22 0.59 15.13 -18.06
N ASP A 23 -0.18 16.21 -17.81
CA ASP A 23 -1.23 16.75 -18.67
C ASP A 23 -2.33 15.72 -19.03
N HIS A 24 -2.62 14.80 -18.12
CA HIS A 24 -3.76 13.89 -18.24
C HIS A 24 -5.07 14.58 -17.84
N ASP A 25 -6.16 14.19 -18.49
CA ASP A 25 -7.52 14.55 -18.07
C ASP A 25 -7.94 13.63 -16.91
N VAL A 26 -7.88 14.16 -15.69
CA VAL A 26 -8.02 13.38 -14.45
C VAL A 26 -9.36 13.64 -13.79
N THR A 27 -10.11 12.55 -13.55
CA THR A 27 -11.30 12.58 -12.71
C THR A 27 -11.05 11.77 -11.44
N LEU A 28 -11.12 12.42 -10.27
CA LEU A 28 -11.02 11.79 -8.96
C LEU A 28 -12.42 11.40 -8.47
N ALA A 29 -12.69 10.09 -8.45
CA ALA A 29 -13.97 9.53 -8.00
C ALA A 29 -13.95 9.32 -6.47
N CYS A 30 -14.75 10.09 -5.76
CA CYS A 30 -14.87 10.09 -4.31
C CYS A 30 -16.10 9.29 -3.87
N ARG A 31 -16.04 8.65 -2.69
CA ARG A 31 -17.21 8.03 -2.09
C ARG A 31 -18.20 9.06 -1.51
N ASP A 32 -17.65 10.18 -1.02
CA ASP A 32 -18.42 11.25 -0.37
C ASP A 32 -18.65 12.39 -1.38
N PRO A 33 -19.91 12.70 -1.73
CA PRO A 33 -20.25 13.77 -2.68
C PRO A 33 -19.80 15.16 -2.18
N GLU A 34 -19.81 15.39 -0.87
CA GLU A 34 -19.34 16.64 -0.29
C GLU A 34 -17.83 16.83 -0.50
N GLN A 35 -17.06 15.75 -0.41
CA GLN A 35 -15.63 15.77 -0.73
C GLN A 35 -15.41 16.14 -2.21
N ALA A 36 -16.15 15.52 -3.12
CA ALA A 36 -16.04 15.82 -4.54
C ALA A 36 -16.39 17.28 -4.86
N ARG A 37 -17.49 17.79 -4.28
CA ARG A 37 -17.91 19.20 -4.41
C ARG A 37 -16.82 20.15 -3.90
N ALA A 38 -16.29 19.92 -2.70
CA ALA A 38 -15.26 20.76 -2.13
C ALA A 38 -13.98 20.79 -2.98
N ILE A 39 -13.58 19.66 -3.58
CA ILE A 39 -12.42 19.61 -4.49
C ILE A 39 -12.67 20.49 -5.71
N ASN A 40 -13.84 20.39 -6.35
CA ASN A 40 -14.18 21.20 -7.54
C ASN A 40 -14.24 22.70 -7.22
N GLU A 41 -14.76 23.10 -6.05
CA GLU A 41 -14.91 24.50 -5.65
C GLU A 41 -13.58 25.14 -5.22
N THR A 42 -12.75 24.38 -4.49
CA THR A 42 -11.56 24.94 -3.82
C THR A 42 -10.23 24.53 -4.45
N GLY A 43 -10.22 23.49 -5.29
CA GLY A 43 -9.00 22.84 -5.79
C GLY A 43 -8.24 22.12 -4.68
N ARG A 44 -8.89 21.71 -3.57
CA ARG A 44 -8.27 21.05 -2.42
C ARG A 44 -9.15 19.93 -1.88
N ASN A 45 -8.51 18.84 -1.44
CA ASN A 45 -9.22 17.78 -0.74
C ASN A 45 -9.41 18.17 0.74
N PRO A 46 -10.65 18.28 1.25
CA PRO A 46 -10.90 18.77 2.61
C PRO A 46 -10.46 17.77 3.70
N ARG A 47 -10.29 16.49 3.36
CA ARG A 47 -10.01 15.40 4.32
C ARG A 47 -8.57 14.86 4.25
N TYR A 48 -7.98 14.85 3.05
CA TYR A 48 -6.69 14.18 2.79
C TYR A 48 -5.76 15.12 2.03
N LEU A 49 -4.50 15.21 2.43
CA LEU A 49 -3.50 16.06 1.77
C LEU A 49 -4.03 17.48 1.53
N GLN A 50 -4.53 18.12 2.57
CA GLN A 50 -5.25 19.41 2.48
C GLN A 50 -4.43 20.54 1.82
N THR A 51 -3.11 20.40 1.78
CA THR A 51 -2.19 21.33 1.11
C THR A 51 -2.00 21.05 -0.37
N ALA A 52 -2.36 19.84 -0.85
CA ALA A 52 -2.19 19.46 -2.25
C ALA A 52 -3.03 20.31 -3.19
N ASP A 53 -2.43 20.74 -4.30
CA ASP A 53 -3.11 21.50 -5.34
C ASP A 53 -3.77 20.58 -6.36
N LEU A 54 -5.10 20.50 -6.34
CA LEU A 54 -5.92 19.71 -7.26
C LEU A 54 -6.58 20.56 -8.36
N ARG A 55 -6.21 21.82 -8.54
CA ARG A 55 -6.73 22.62 -9.64
C ARG A 55 -6.38 21.97 -10.98
N GLY A 56 -7.40 21.75 -11.83
CA GLY A 56 -7.26 20.99 -13.07
C GLY A 56 -7.57 19.49 -12.93
N VAL A 57 -7.86 18.99 -11.70
CA VAL A 57 -8.45 17.68 -11.47
C VAL A 57 -9.95 17.87 -11.27
N SER A 58 -10.79 17.16 -12.03
CA SER A 58 -12.22 17.09 -11.80
C SER A 58 -12.52 16.08 -10.70
N ALA A 59 -13.55 16.32 -9.88
CA ALA A 59 -13.97 15.36 -8.86
C ALA A 59 -15.47 15.06 -8.97
N THR A 60 -15.84 13.80 -8.70
CA THR A 60 -17.24 13.36 -8.74
C THR A 60 -17.46 12.20 -7.77
N THR A 61 -18.69 11.71 -7.66
CA THR A 61 -18.97 10.46 -6.93
C THR A 61 -18.48 9.25 -7.75
N VAL A 62 -18.35 8.09 -7.12
CA VAL A 62 -17.97 6.85 -7.84
C VAL A 62 -19.05 6.46 -8.84
N GLU A 63 -20.32 6.67 -8.48
CA GLU A 63 -21.49 6.35 -9.31
C GLU A 63 -21.55 7.20 -10.60
N ASP A 64 -21.15 8.48 -10.52
CA ASP A 64 -21.21 9.41 -11.62
C ASP A 64 -19.89 9.50 -12.42
N ALA A 65 -18.86 8.76 -11.99
CA ALA A 65 -17.55 8.80 -12.62
C ALA A 65 -17.58 8.21 -14.05
N PRO A 66 -16.94 8.84 -15.03
CA PRO A 66 -16.98 8.41 -16.44
C PRO A 66 -16.07 7.19 -16.72
N ILE A 67 -16.16 6.14 -15.87
CA ILE A 67 -15.26 4.97 -15.88
C ILE A 67 -15.35 4.22 -17.22
N ALA A 68 -16.56 4.09 -17.80
CA ALA A 68 -16.76 3.39 -19.07
C ALA A 68 -16.05 4.06 -20.28
N ASN A 69 -15.70 5.34 -20.15
CA ASN A 69 -15.05 6.14 -21.20
C ASN A 69 -13.60 6.49 -20.86
N ALA A 70 -13.03 5.88 -19.83
CA ALA A 70 -11.66 6.11 -19.42
C ALA A 70 -10.67 5.36 -20.33
N ASP A 71 -9.50 5.93 -20.54
CA ASP A 71 -8.35 5.23 -21.14
C ASP A 71 -7.61 4.40 -20.10
N LEU A 72 -7.71 4.78 -18.81
CA LEU A 72 -7.10 4.11 -17.66
C LEU A 72 -7.99 4.29 -16.42
N VAL A 73 -8.21 3.20 -15.67
CA VAL A 73 -8.83 3.24 -14.36
C VAL A 73 -7.75 3.00 -13.29
N VAL A 74 -7.63 3.91 -12.34
CA VAL A 74 -6.70 3.79 -11.22
C VAL A 74 -7.48 3.44 -9.96
N LEU A 75 -7.17 2.31 -9.31
CA LEU A 75 -7.80 1.91 -8.05
C LEU A 75 -6.91 2.29 -6.86
N ALA A 76 -7.39 3.24 -6.04
CA ALA A 76 -6.75 3.73 -4.83
C ALA A 76 -7.66 3.58 -3.60
N VAL A 77 -8.36 2.46 -3.53
CA VAL A 77 -9.31 2.11 -2.47
C VAL A 77 -8.65 1.21 -1.41
N PRO A 78 -9.19 1.11 -0.19
CA PRO A 78 -8.71 0.13 0.80
C PRO A 78 -8.81 -1.31 0.27
N SER A 79 -7.87 -2.19 0.69
CA SER A 79 -7.82 -3.60 0.26
C SER A 79 -9.16 -4.33 0.47
N ARG A 80 -9.84 -4.07 1.59
CA ARG A 80 -11.16 -4.66 1.92
C ARG A 80 -12.31 -4.26 0.98
N ALA A 81 -12.15 -3.18 0.22
CA ALA A 81 -13.15 -2.71 -0.73
C ALA A 81 -12.77 -2.99 -2.18
N PHE A 82 -11.55 -3.50 -2.41
CA PHE A 82 -11.00 -3.63 -3.75
C PHE A 82 -11.79 -4.58 -4.62
N ALA A 83 -12.09 -5.77 -4.12
CA ALA A 83 -12.82 -6.80 -4.87
C ALA A 83 -14.22 -6.32 -5.31
N ASP A 84 -14.96 -5.70 -4.39
CA ASP A 84 -16.30 -5.17 -4.69
C ASP A 84 -16.26 -4.06 -5.73
N VAL A 85 -15.27 -3.15 -5.63
CA VAL A 85 -15.11 -2.07 -6.60
C VAL A 85 -14.67 -2.62 -7.96
N ALA A 86 -13.71 -3.54 -7.99
CA ALA A 86 -13.22 -4.13 -9.23
C ALA A 86 -14.31 -4.89 -10.00
N ALA A 87 -15.18 -5.61 -9.27
CA ALA A 87 -16.25 -6.42 -9.85
C ALA A 87 -17.32 -5.62 -10.62
N VAL A 88 -17.50 -4.34 -10.28
CA VAL A 88 -18.57 -3.49 -10.87
C VAL A 88 -18.04 -2.42 -11.82
N LEU A 89 -16.74 -2.43 -12.16
CA LEU A 89 -16.14 -1.44 -13.06
C LEU A 89 -16.73 -1.60 -14.48
N PRO A 90 -17.37 -0.58 -15.04
CA PRO A 90 -17.85 -0.63 -16.41
C PRO A 90 -16.71 -0.46 -17.43
N GLY A 91 -16.95 -0.86 -18.68
CA GLY A 91 -15.97 -0.77 -19.78
C GLY A 91 -14.86 -1.81 -19.67
N ASP A 92 -13.80 -1.62 -20.44
CA ASP A 92 -12.68 -2.56 -20.62
C ASP A 92 -11.29 -1.90 -20.47
N ALA A 93 -11.26 -0.63 -20.08
CA ALA A 93 -10.01 0.08 -19.84
C ALA A 93 -9.09 -0.67 -18.86
N PRO A 94 -7.77 -0.68 -19.08
CA PRO A 94 -6.83 -1.30 -18.14
C PRO A 94 -6.94 -0.69 -16.74
N VAL A 95 -6.60 -1.50 -15.74
CA VAL A 95 -6.59 -1.08 -14.34
C VAL A 95 -5.15 -0.94 -13.84
N LEU A 96 -4.84 0.21 -13.22
CA LEU A 96 -3.65 0.39 -12.41
C LEU A 96 -4.04 0.38 -10.93
N SER A 97 -3.61 -0.65 -10.21
CA SER A 97 -3.83 -0.75 -8.77
C SER A 97 -2.74 -0.01 -7.99
N LEU A 98 -3.16 0.90 -7.12
CA LEU A 98 -2.32 1.55 -6.11
C LEU A 98 -2.56 0.95 -4.72
N THR A 99 -3.49 0.01 -4.61
CA THR A 99 -3.90 -0.58 -3.34
C THR A 99 -2.83 -1.55 -2.85
N LYS A 100 -2.48 -1.43 -1.58
CA LYS A 100 -1.44 -2.24 -0.94
C LYS A 100 -2.08 -3.16 0.11
N GLY A 101 -2.06 -4.45 -0.13
CA GLY A 101 -2.67 -5.46 0.72
C GLY A 101 -3.07 -6.70 -0.06
N LEU A 102 -3.74 -7.62 0.62
CA LEU A 102 -4.37 -8.81 0.04
C LEU A 102 -5.89 -8.71 0.20
N ASP A 103 -6.63 -9.50 -0.56
CA ASP A 103 -8.07 -9.66 -0.35
C ASP A 103 -8.30 -10.31 1.02
N PRO A 104 -8.94 -9.63 1.97
CA PRO A 104 -9.10 -10.17 3.32
C PRO A 104 -10.06 -11.36 3.40
N ALA A 105 -10.89 -11.57 2.40
CA ALA A 105 -11.83 -12.69 2.38
C ALA A 105 -11.19 -14.00 1.88
N THR A 106 -10.24 -13.91 0.94
CA THR A 106 -9.65 -15.09 0.28
C THR A 106 -8.16 -15.24 0.55
N GLY A 107 -7.47 -14.17 0.96
CA GLY A 107 -6.00 -14.12 1.07
C GLY A 107 -5.29 -14.05 -0.27
N GLU A 108 -6.02 -13.84 -1.37
CA GLU A 108 -5.46 -13.74 -2.71
C GLU A 108 -4.91 -12.34 -2.98
N ARG A 109 -4.03 -12.25 -3.99
CA ARG A 109 -3.54 -10.98 -4.52
C ARG A 109 -4.69 -10.18 -5.13
N LEU A 110 -4.66 -8.86 -4.96
CA LEU A 110 -5.74 -7.98 -5.42
C LEU A 110 -5.86 -7.95 -6.95
N SER A 111 -4.76 -8.10 -7.68
CA SER A 111 -4.77 -8.15 -9.15
C SER A 111 -5.65 -9.28 -9.70
N THR A 112 -5.75 -10.40 -8.98
CA THR A 112 -6.59 -11.55 -9.39
C THR A 112 -8.09 -11.25 -9.34
N ARG A 113 -8.47 -10.17 -8.63
CA ARG A 113 -9.87 -9.72 -8.53
C ARG A 113 -10.30 -8.83 -9.70
N VAL A 114 -9.34 -8.39 -10.52
CA VAL A 114 -9.61 -7.64 -11.75
C VAL A 114 -9.80 -8.64 -12.88
N GLN A 115 -11.01 -8.73 -13.42
CA GLN A 115 -11.34 -9.70 -14.47
C GLN A 115 -11.71 -9.01 -15.79
N GLY A 116 -11.41 -9.67 -16.90
CA GLY A 116 -11.83 -9.25 -18.25
C GLY A 116 -11.09 -8.02 -18.78
N ARG A 117 -10.04 -7.56 -18.14
CA ARG A 117 -9.22 -6.41 -18.58
C ARG A 117 -7.78 -6.51 -18.10
N PRO A 118 -6.82 -5.87 -18.78
CA PRO A 118 -5.44 -5.84 -18.34
C PRO A 118 -5.28 -5.14 -16.97
N VAL A 119 -4.36 -5.63 -16.14
CA VAL A 119 -4.08 -5.08 -14.82
C VAL A 119 -2.59 -4.86 -14.63
N ALA A 120 -2.25 -3.74 -14.02
CA ALA A 120 -0.92 -3.42 -13.50
C ALA A 120 -1.03 -2.97 -12.05
N VAL A 121 0.07 -3.10 -11.32
CA VAL A 121 0.19 -2.67 -9.93
C VAL A 121 1.33 -1.67 -9.82
N LEU A 122 1.13 -0.59 -9.05
CA LEU A 122 2.17 0.37 -8.74
C LEU A 122 2.52 0.29 -7.26
N SER A 123 3.80 0.06 -6.95
CA SER A 123 4.32 0.04 -5.59
C SER A 123 5.75 0.58 -5.52
N GLY A 124 6.16 1.03 -4.33
CA GLY A 124 7.48 1.61 -4.08
C GLY A 124 7.44 2.61 -2.94
N PRO A 125 8.55 3.30 -2.65
CA PRO A 125 8.65 4.32 -1.61
C PRO A 125 7.85 5.57 -2.00
N ASN A 126 6.51 5.50 -1.83
CA ASN A 126 5.55 6.51 -2.29
C ASN A 126 4.75 7.07 -1.11
N MET A 127 5.33 8.02 -0.37
CA MET A 127 4.61 8.77 0.64
C MET A 127 3.77 9.85 -0.05
N ALA A 128 2.45 9.76 0.12
CA ALA A 128 1.50 10.61 -0.60
C ALA A 128 1.70 12.10 -0.28
N GLU A 129 2.09 12.42 0.95
CA GLU A 129 2.40 13.74 1.43
C GLU A 129 3.58 14.36 0.66
N GLU A 130 4.68 13.62 0.56
CA GLU A 130 5.89 14.07 -0.14
C GLU A 130 5.66 14.24 -1.64
N ILE A 131 4.93 13.30 -2.24
CA ILE A 131 4.56 13.36 -3.66
C ILE A 131 3.66 14.55 -3.96
N ALA A 132 2.69 14.84 -3.09
CA ALA A 132 1.81 15.99 -3.24
C ALA A 132 2.58 17.33 -3.12
N ASP A 133 3.65 17.36 -2.33
CA ASP A 133 4.56 18.51 -2.19
C ASP A 133 5.60 18.59 -3.33
N GLY A 134 5.56 17.66 -4.31
CA GLY A 134 6.46 17.65 -5.46
C GLY A 134 7.87 17.17 -5.15
N LEU A 135 8.09 16.45 -4.04
CA LEU A 135 9.39 15.89 -3.71
C LEU A 135 9.70 14.67 -4.59
N PRO A 136 10.98 14.45 -4.94
CA PRO A 136 11.38 13.33 -5.78
C PRO A 136 11.01 11.98 -5.19
N SER A 137 10.44 11.10 -6.01
CA SER A 137 10.09 9.73 -5.65
C SER A 137 10.39 8.77 -6.79
N ALA A 138 10.56 7.50 -6.46
CA ALA A 138 10.70 6.42 -7.42
C ALA A 138 9.71 5.30 -7.09
N THR A 139 9.21 4.64 -8.15
CA THR A 139 8.20 3.60 -8.03
C THR A 139 8.44 2.49 -9.05
N VAL A 140 7.74 1.38 -8.88
CA VAL A 140 7.70 0.26 -9.82
C VAL A 140 6.27 0.08 -10.30
N ILE A 141 6.10 -0.14 -11.60
CA ILE A 141 4.88 -0.68 -12.19
C ILE A 141 5.15 -2.11 -12.60
N ALA A 142 4.32 -3.03 -12.12
CA ALA A 142 4.39 -4.44 -12.49
C ALA A 142 3.11 -4.90 -13.16
N SER A 143 3.24 -5.71 -14.22
CA SER A 143 2.14 -6.33 -14.95
C SER A 143 2.63 -7.61 -15.61
N GLU A 144 1.73 -8.59 -15.79
CA GLU A 144 1.97 -9.75 -16.66
C GLU A 144 1.99 -9.33 -18.16
N ASP A 145 1.34 -8.22 -18.49
CA ASP A 145 1.43 -7.55 -19.80
C ASP A 145 2.53 -6.49 -19.76
N HIS A 146 3.73 -6.85 -20.22
CA HIS A 146 4.89 -5.97 -20.28
C HIS A 146 4.61 -4.69 -21.10
N THR A 147 3.86 -4.81 -22.19
CA THR A 147 3.51 -3.67 -23.03
C THR A 147 2.66 -2.66 -22.26
N LEU A 148 1.69 -3.12 -21.47
CA LEU A 148 0.92 -2.26 -20.57
C LEU A 148 1.81 -1.56 -19.57
N ALA A 149 2.76 -2.27 -18.95
CA ALA A 149 3.66 -1.70 -17.97
C ALA A 149 4.53 -0.58 -18.56
N GLU A 150 5.06 -0.78 -19.79
CA GLU A 150 5.84 0.25 -20.52
C GLU A 150 4.98 1.47 -20.90
N GLN A 151 3.76 1.25 -21.39
CA GLN A 151 2.84 2.34 -21.74
C GLN A 151 2.49 3.19 -20.50
N LEU A 152 2.25 2.55 -19.37
CA LEU A 152 1.99 3.23 -18.10
C LEU A 152 3.25 3.94 -17.56
N GLN A 153 4.42 3.34 -17.72
CA GLN A 153 5.69 4.00 -17.42
C GLN A 153 5.82 5.30 -18.21
N GLU A 154 5.65 5.26 -19.52
CA GLU A 154 5.74 6.45 -20.39
C GLU A 154 4.73 7.52 -20.01
N ALA A 155 3.50 7.12 -19.71
CA ALA A 155 2.43 8.04 -19.32
C ALA A 155 2.68 8.74 -17.98
N ILE A 156 3.28 8.06 -17.01
CA ILE A 156 3.37 8.51 -15.62
C ILE A 156 4.75 9.08 -15.27
N ASN A 157 5.83 8.54 -15.87
CA ASN A 157 7.20 8.91 -15.53
C ASN A 157 7.48 10.40 -15.71
N SER A 158 8.14 11.02 -14.73
CA SER A 158 8.53 12.43 -14.78
C SER A 158 9.88 12.66 -14.08
N MET A 159 10.37 13.91 -14.09
CA MET A 159 11.62 14.28 -13.40
C MET A 159 11.53 14.11 -11.88
N ILE A 160 10.33 14.20 -11.30
CA ILE A 160 10.11 14.09 -9.86
C ILE A 160 9.43 12.78 -9.45
N PHE A 161 8.89 12.03 -10.39
CA PHE A 161 8.25 10.73 -10.13
C PHE A 161 8.77 9.69 -11.11
N ARG A 162 9.88 9.04 -10.71
CA ARG A 162 10.56 8.06 -11.56
C ARG A 162 9.86 6.72 -11.52
N VAL A 163 9.52 6.17 -12.70
CA VAL A 163 8.83 4.88 -12.83
C VAL A 163 9.76 3.84 -13.46
N TYR A 164 9.87 2.68 -12.82
CA TYR A 164 10.54 1.49 -13.33
C TYR A 164 9.52 0.42 -13.66
N VAL A 165 9.80 -0.43 -14.64
CA VAL A 165 8.97 -1.58 -14.99
C VAL A 165 9.55 -2.84 -14.34
N ASN A 166 8.66 -3.76 -13.94
CA ASN A 166 9.01 -5.06 -13.39
C ASN A 166 7.99 -6.11 -13.88
N ASP A 167 8.45 -7.28 -14.28
CA ASP A 167 7.59 -8.38 -14.76
C ASP A 167 7.08 -9.28 -13.62
N ASP A 168 7.58 -9.08 -12.40
CA ASP A 168 7.17 -9.84 -11.21
C ASP A 168 5.98 -9.18 -10.50
N LEU A 169 4.79 -9.31 -11.08
CA LEU A 169 3.54 -8.84 -10.48
C LEU A 169 3.30 -9.46 -9.11
N VAL A 170 3.62 -10.75 -8.95
CA VAL A 170 3.46 -11.50 -7.69
C VAL A 170 4.29 -10.87 -6.58
N GLY A 171 5.58 -10.71 -6.81
CA GLY A 171 6.50 -10.15 -5.81
C GLY A 171 6.17 -8.72 -5.44
N VAL A 172 5.80 -7.87 -6.41
CA VAL A 172 5.44 -6.46 -6.15
C VAL A 172 4.20 -6.36 -5.27
N GLU A 173 3.16 -7.18 -5.50
CA GLU A 173 1.96 -7.19 -4.65
C GLU A 173 2.23 -7.73 -3.25
N LEU A 174 3.00 -8.81 -3.12
CA LEU A 174 3.36 -9.39 -1.83
C LEU A 174 4.23 -8.44 -1.00
N CYS A 175 5.19 -7.76 -1.63
CA CYS A 175 5.96 -6.69 -0.99
C CYS A 175 5.04 -5.60 -0.45
N ALA A 176 4.11 -5.10 -1.28
CA ALA A 176 3.18 -4.04 -0.93
C ALA A 176 2.26 -4.42 0.25
N ALA A 177 1.89 -5.69 0.35
CA ALA A 177 1.06 -6.21 1.44
C ALA A 177 1.87 -6.42 2.74
N ALA A 178 2.95 -7.20 2.67
CA ALA A 178 3.69 -7.66 3.85
C ALA A 178 4.43 -6.53 4.58
N LYS A 179 4.97 -5.55 3.85
CA LYS A 179 5.64 -4.39 4.46
C LYS A 179 4.78 -3.65 5.49
N ASN A 180 3.46 -3.63 5.33
CA ASN A 180 2.55 -2.96 6.23
C ASN A 180 2.52 -3.62 7.62
N VAL A 181 2.67 -4.95 7.66
CA VAL A 181 2.76 -5.73 8.89
C VAL A 181 4.10 -5.50 9.58
N ILE A 182 5.19 -5.49 8.81
CA ILE A 182 6.52 -5.20 9.35
C ILE A 182 6.57 -3.76 9.90
N ALA A 183 5.90 -2.80 9.23
CA ALA A 183 5.81 -1.43 9.71
C ALA A 183 5.02 -1.29 11.03
N LEU A 184 3.98 -2.11 11.26
CA LEU A 184 3.32 -2.20 12.57
C LEU A 184 4.32 -2.64 13.65
N ALA A 185 5.09 -3.70 13.38
CA ALA A 185 6.10 -4.20 14.31
C ALA A 185 7.20 -3.16 14.56
N ALA A 186 7.65 -2.44 13.52
CA ALA A 186 8.63 -1.35 13.65
C ALA A 186 8.10 -0.20 14.53
N GLY A 187 6.82 0.12 14.41
CA GLY A 187 6.13 1.04 15.31
C GLY A 187 6.08 0.54 16.76
N GLY A 188 5.92 -0.77 16.94
CA GLY A 188 6.03 -1.40 18.26
C GLY A 188 7.40 -1.18 18.91
N VAL A 189 8.48 -1.36 18.15
CA VAL A 189 9.87 -1.06 18.58
C VAL A 189 10.03 0.40 19.00
N ASP A 190 9.47 1.33 18.21
CA ASP A 190 9.49 2.76 18.53
C ASP A 190 8.72 3.07 19.82
N GLY A 191 7.51 2.50 19.98
CA GLY A 191 6.66 2.72 21.14
C GLY A 191 7.24 2.21 22.45
N LEU A 192 8.03 1.11 22.41
CA LEU A 192 8.78 0.55 23.54
C LEU A 192 10.13 1.23 23.78
N GLY A 193 10.58 2.12 22.90
CA GLY A 193 11.86 2.81 23.03
C GLY A 193 13.09 1.90 22.90
N LEU A 194 13.04 0.83 22.11
CA LEU A 194 14.10 -0.17 21.97
C LEU A 194 15.29 0.29 21.12
N GLY A 195 15.16 1.43 20.47
CA GLY A 195 16.22 2.09 19.70
C GLY A 195 16.42 1.57 18.27
N ASP A 196 17.36 2.22 17.56
CA ASP A 196 17.56 2.03 16.12
C ASP A 196 18.14 0.65 15.76
N ASN A 197 18.99 0.07 16.60
CA ASN A 197 19.56 -1.26 16.36
C ASN A 197 18.46 -2.34 16.32
N ALA A 198 17.53 -2.30 17.28
CA ALA A 198 16.39 -3.25 17.30
C ALA A 198 15.49 -3.06 16.09
N LYS A 199 15.23 -1.79 15.71
CA LYS A 199 14.43 -1.45 14.55
C LYS A 199 15.08 -1.92 13.24
N ALA A 200 16.38 -1.69 13.06
CA ALA A 200 17.13 -2.15 11.90
C ALA A 200 17.13 -3.68 11.80
N SER A 201 17.36 -4.37 12.91
CA SER A 201 17.30 -5.84 12.97
C SER A 201 15.92 -6.37 12.60
N LEU A 202 14.84 -5.76 13.12
CA LEU A 202 13.47 -6.12 12.78
C LEU A 202 13.19 -5.93 11.28
N ILE A 203 13.60 -4.81 10.70
CA ILE A 203 13.38 -4.51 9.28
C ILE A 203 14.12 -5.52 8.40
N THR A 204 15.38 -5.82 8.72
CA THR A 204 16.19 -6.81 7.99
C THR A 204 15.52 -8.19 8.04
N ARG A 205 15.10 -8.64 9.22
CA ARG A 205 14.39 -9.92 9.36
C ARG A 205 13.01 -9.91 8.70
N GLY A 206 12.32 -8.77 8.73
CA GLY A 206 11.06 -8.57 8.02
C GLY A 206 11.22 -8.71 6.50
N LEU A 207 12.31 -8.18 5.93
CA LEU A 207 12.61 -8.37 4.52
C LEU A 207 12.83 -9.84 4.16
N VAL A 208 13.51 -10.59 5.03
CA VAL A 208 13.69 -12.04 4.84
C VAL A 208 12.36 -12.79 4.90
N GLU A 209 11.45 -12.42 5.82
CA GLU A 209 10.10 -13.00 5.85
C GLU A 209 9.33 -12.71 4.56
N MET A 210 9.39 -11.47 4.09
CA MET A 210 8.75 -11.07 2.82
C MET A 210 9.29 -11.89 1.65
N ALA A 211 10.62 -12.04 1.54
CA ALA A 211 11.26 -12.80 0.47
C ALA A 211 10.88 -14.28 0.52
N ARG A 212 10.87 -14.88 1.71
CA ARG A 212 10.48 -16.29 1.93
C ARG A 212 9.03 -16.54 1.50
N LEU A 213 8.11 -15.63 1.86
CA LEU A 213 6.72 -15.72 1.42
C LEU A 213 6.61 -15.61 -0.10
N GLY A 214 7.36 -14.68 -0.68
CA GLY A 214 7.37 -14.49 -2.13
C GLY A 214 7.92 -15.68 -2.89
N GLU A 215 9.00 -16.29 -2.42
CA GLU A 215 9.57 -17.51 -3.01
C GLU A 215 8.53 -18.66 -3.04
N ALA A 216 7.78 -18.83 -1.97
CA ALA A 216 6.71 -19.82 -1.88
C ALA A 216 5.54 -19.56 -2.85
N GLU A 217 5.31 -18.31 -3.23
CA GLU A 217 4.30 -17.88 -4.21
C GLU A 217 4.87 -17.75 -5.63
N GLY A 218 6.16 -18.07 -5.84
CA GLY A 218 6.81 -18.04 -7.14
C GLY A 218 7.29 -16.66 -7.60
N ALA A 219 7.42 -15.71 -6.67
CA ALA A 219 7.98 -14.38 -6.94
C ALA A 219 9.50 -14.43 -7.13
N GLN A 220 10.04 -13.41 -7.78
CA GLN A 220 11.48 -13.27 -8.04
C GLN A 220 12.19 -12.66 -6.81
N PRO A 221 13.28 -13.27 -6.30
CA PRO A 221 14.00 -12.79 -5.12
C PRO A 221 14.51 -11.34 -5.26
N GLU A 222 14.88 -10.93 -6.46
CA GLU A 222 15.39 -9.60 -6.77
C GLU A 222 14.36 -8.50 -6.48
N THR A 223 13.07 -8.78 -6.63
CA THR A 223 11.97 -7.84 -6.36
C THR A 223 11.99 -7.35 -4.91
N PHE A 224 12.35 -8.23 -3.97
CA PHE A 224 12.38 -7.92 -2.54
C PHE A 224 13.53 -6.98 -2.17
N SER A 225 14.63 -7.03 -2.91
CA SER A 225 15.78 -6.12 -2.74
C SER A 225 15.60 -4.77 -3.46
N GLY A 226 14.57 -4.64 -4.29
CA GLY A 226 14.28 -3.48 -5.12
C GLY A 226 13.42 -2.40 -4.41
N LEU A 227 12.93 -1.46 -5.22
CA LEU A 227 12.09 -0.35 -4.76
C LEU A 227 10.76 -0.82 -4.15
N ALA A 228 10.11 -1.83 -4.74
CA ALA A 228 8.84 -2.36 -4.25
C ALA A 228 8.99 -3.11 -2.91
N GLY A 229 10.14 -3.80 -2.70
CA GLY A 229 10.47 -4.51 -1.46
C GLY A 229 11.16 -3.61 -0.45
N MET A 230 12.51 -3.64 -0.44
CA MET A 230 13.34 -2.93 0.52
C MET A 230 13.06 -1.42 0.55
N GLY A 231 12.92 -0.78 -0.62
CA GLY A 231 12.69 0.67 -0.69
C GLY A 231 11.41 1.10 0.02
N ASP A 232 10.29 0.44 -0.29
CA ASP A 232 8.98 0.74 0.30
C ASP A 232 8.91 0.30 1.78
N LEU A 233 9.59 -0.78 2.15
CA LEU A 233 9.70 -1.24 3.54
C LEU A 233 10.42 -0.19 4.40
N ILE A 234 11.58 0.29 3.98
CA ILE A 234 12.37 1.28 4.72
C ILE A 234 11.55 2.54 4.94
N VAL A 235 11.02 3.15 3.86
CA VAL A 235 10.26 4.41 4.01
C VAL A 235 9.03 4.23 4.90
N THR A 236 8.34 3.08 4.82
CA THR A 236 7.12 2.82 5.61
C THR A 236 7.46 2.63 7.10
N CYS A 237 8.62 2.06 7.44
CA CYS A 237 9.07 1.85 8.82
C CYS A 237 9.66 3.09 9.48
N PHE A 238 10.25 4.03 8.70
CA PHE A 238 10.91 5.22 9.25
C PHE A 238 10.07 6.50 9.15
N SER A 239 9.21 6.63 8.13
CA SER A 239 8.46 7.86 7.91
C SER A 239 7.53 8.22 9.06
N GLY A 240 7.55 9.49 9.45
CA GLY A 240 6.58 10.06 10.40
C GLY A 240 5.13 10.03 9.88
N TYR A 241 4.94 9.96 8.57
CA TYR A 241 3.62 9.83 7.94
C TYR A 241 3.09 8.38 7.94
N GLY A 242 3.95 7.39 8.23
CA GLY A 242 3.61 5.96 8.17
C GLY A 242 2.48 5.57 9.13
N ARG A 243 1.27 5.37 8.61
CA ARG A 243 0.08 5.01 9.38
C ARG A 243 0.26 3.70 10.16
N ASN A 244 0.81 2.68 9.52
CA ASN A 244 1.07 1.38 10.15
C ASN A 244 2.10 1.53 11.29
N ARG A 245 3.21 2.22 11.06
CA ARG A 245 4.22 2.51 12.09
C ARG A 245 3.60 3.24 13.28
N ARG A 246 2.83 4.31 13.03
CA ARG A 246 2.16 5.08 14.09
C ARG A 246 1.14 4.25 14.86
N ALA A 247 0.39 3.38 14.17
CA ALA A 247 -0.54 2.48 14.84
C ALA A 247 0.20 1.47 15.75
N GLY A 248 1.30 0.89 15.28
CA GLY A 248 2.16 0.02 16.08
C GLY A 248 2.73 0.72 17.33
N GLU A 249 3.14 1.99 17.18
CA GLU A 249 3.62 2.81 18.30
C GLU A 249 2.52 3.04 19.35
N LEU A 250 1.27 3.34 18.93
CA LEU A 250 0.14 3.50 19.84
C LEU A 250 -0.21 2.20 20.56
N ILE A 251 -0.22 1.07 19.83
CA ILE A 251 -0.48 -0.26 20.42
C ILE A 251 0.59 -0.62 21.45
N ALA A 252 1.86 -0.35 21.17
CA ALA A 252 2.94 -0.57 22.10
C ALA A 252 2.83 0.26 23.40
N ARG A 253 2.18 1.41 23.32
CA ARG A 253 1.87 2.27 24.46
C ARG A 253 0.57 1.93 25.18
N GLY A 254 -0.07 0.82 24.83
CA GLY A 254 -1.24 0.27 25.50
C GLY A 254 -2.58 0.54 24.85
N ALA A 255 -2.63 1.17 23.64
CA ALA A 255 -3.87 1.29 22.90
C ALA A 255 -4.27 -0.07 22.30
N SER A 256 -5.56 -0.35 22.24
CA SER A 256 -6.09 -1.45 21.43
C SER A 256 -5.93 -1.14 19.92
N ALA A 257 -6.06 -2.16 19.07
CA ALA A 257 -6.02 -1.99 17.62
C ALA A 257 -7.09 -1.00 17.12
N ASP A 258 -8.30 -1.07 17.69
CA ASP A 258 -9.42 -0.19 17.32
C ASP A 258 -9.17 1.26 17.75
N GLU A 259 -8.64 1.48 18.96
CA GLU A 259 -8.26 2.80 19.45
C GLU A 259 -7.13 3.41 18.61
N ALA A 260 -6.12 2.62 18.26
CA ALA A 260 -5.05 3.05 17.38
C ALA A 260 -5.56 3.43 15.99
N ALA A 261 -6.43 2.61 15.38
CA ALA A 261 -7.06 2.89 14.10
C ALA A 261 -7.91 4.18 14.15
N ALA A 262 -8.70 4.36 15.21
CA ALA A 262 -9.52 5.56 15.42
C ALA A 262 -8.64 6.82 15.58
N ALA A 263 -7.54 6.75 16.33
CA ALA A 263 -6.61 7.86 16.53
C ALA A 263 -5.87 8.24 15.23
N ILE A 264 -5.57 7.27 14.35
CA ILE A 264 -4.99 7.53 13.02
C ILE A 264 -6.02 8.22 12.10
N GLY A 265 -7.32 7.89 12.23
CA GLY A 265 -8.41 8.47 11.43
C GLY A 265 -8.38 8.10 9.95
N GLN A 266 -7.51 7.19 9.55
CA GLN A 266 -7.34 6.66 8.20
C GLN A 266 -7.15 5.15 8.25
N VAL A 267 -7.30 4.47 7.09
CA VAL A 267 -7.12 3.02 7.03
C VAL A 267 -5.68 2.63 7.38
N VAL A 268 -5.54 1.69 8.30
CA VAL A 268 -4.28 1.05 8.71
C VAL A 268 -4.27 -0.36 8.14
N GLU A 269 -3.74 -0.52 6.93
CA GLU A 269 -3.78 -1.79 6.17
C GLU A 269 -3.12 -2.95 6.92
N GLY A 270 -2.06 -2.68 7.69
CA GLY A 270 -1.35 -3.71 8.46
C GLY A 270 -2.22 -4.46 9.45
N LEU A 271 -3.23 -3.81 10.04
CA LEU A 271 -4.18 -4.45 10.97
C LEU A 271 -5.04 -5.50 10.27
N THR A 272 -5.45 -5.22 9.04
CA THR A 272 -6.25 -6.14 8.21
C THR A 272 -5.36 -7.21 7.57
N THR A 273 -4.16 -6.83 7.13
CA THR A 273 -3.25 -7.70 6.37
C THR A 273 -2.56 -8.74 7.25
N ALA A 274 -2.25 -8.43 8.52
CA ALA A 274 -1.51 -9.36 9.38
C ALA A 274 -2.19 -10.73 9.55
N PRO A 275 -3.48 -10.83 9.92
CA PRO A 275 -4.14 -12.13 10.01
C PRO A 275 -4.23 -12.86 8.67
N VAL A 276 -4.38 -12.13 7.56
CA VAL A 276 -4.45 -12.71 6.20
C VAL A 276 -3.10 -13.31 5.80
N LEU A 277 -2.00 -12.58 6.04
CA LEU A 277 -0.65 -13.09 5.78
C LEU A 277 -0.30 -14.31 6.63
N ARG A 278 -0.70 -14.33 7.89
CA ARG A 278 -0.51 -15.51 8.76
C ARG A 278 -1.25 -16.72 8.21
N GLU A 279 -2.50 -16.55 7.79
CA GLU A 279 -3.26 -17.65 7.19
C GLU A 279 -2.63 -18.14 5.89
N LEU A 280 -2.18 -17.22 5.03
CA LEU A 280 -1.46 -17.54 3.80
C LEU A 280 -0.18 -18.32 4.11
N SER A 281 0.62 -17.88 5.09
CA SER A 281 1.86 -18.55 5.47
C SER A 281 1.62 -19.98 5.95
N HIS A 282 0.55 -20.21 6.73
CA HIS A 282 0.17 -21.57 7.18
C HIS A 282 -0.22 -22.47 6.00
N ARG A 283 -0.97 -21.95 5.02
CA ARG A 283 -1.32 -22.71 3.81
C ARG A 283 -0.09 -23.11 2.98
N LEU A 284 0.91 -22.24 2.95
CA LEU A 284 2.15 -22.45 2.19
C LEU A 284 3.22 -23.23 2.98
N GLY A 285 3.02 -23.46 4.28
CA GLY A 285 4.01 -24.08 5.15
C GLY A 285 5.25 -23.21 5.38
N VAL A 286 5.09 -21.88 5.35
CA VAL A 286 6.17 -20.89 5.50
C VAL A 286 6.10 -20.23 6.89
N GLU A 287 7.25 -20.13 7.55
CA GLU A 287 7.33 -19.43 8.85
C GLU A 287 7.53 -17.93 8.68
N LEU A 288 6.63 -17.14 9.28
CA LEU A 288 6.69 -15.68 9.33
C LEU A 288 6.66 -15.20 10.82
N PRO A 289 7.76 -15.34 11.58
CA PRO A 289 7.79 -15.08 13.02
C PRO A 289 7.37 -13.65 13.43
N ILE A 290 7.71 -12.62 12.64
CA ILE A 290 7.32 -11.23 12.93
C ILE A 290 5.81 -11.07 12.71
N THR A 291 5.30 -11.59 11.59
CA THR A 291 3.87 -11.58 11.26
C THR A 291 3.05 -12.31 12.34
N ASP A 292 3.51 -13.48 12.80
CA ASP A 292 2.89 -14.21 13.90
C ASP A 292 2.92 -13.40 15.20
N GLY A 293 4.06 -12.77 15.50
CA GLY A 293 4.20 -11.90 16.65
C GLY A 293 3.22 -10.74 16.64
N VAL A 294 3.08 -10.06 15.51
CA VAL A 294 2.08 -8.99 15.32
C VAL A 294 0.67 -9.53 15.58
N CYS A 295 0.30 -10.69 15.01
CA CYS A 295 -1.01 -11.28 15.22
C CYS A 295 -1.28 -11.65 16.68
N ARG A 296 -0.27 -12.14 17.41
CA ARG A 296 -0.37 -12.46 18.85
C ARG A 296 -0.63 -11.19 19.66
N VAL A 297 0.09 -10.09 19.38
CA VAL A 297 -0.14 -8.79 20.04
C VAL A 297 -1.53 -8.24 19.72
N LEU A 298 -1.97 -8.31 18.47
CA LEU A 298 -3.32 -7.91 18.09
C LEU A 298 -4.40 -8.79 18.76
N GLY A 299 -4.06 -10.03 19.13
CA GLY A 299 -4.88 -10.95 19.92
C GLY A 299 -4.81 -10.73 21.43
N GLY A 300 -4.07 -9.72 21.91
CA GLY A 300 -4.01 -9.34 23.33
C GLY A 300 -2.80 -9.86 24.09
N GLU A 301 -1.82 -10.48 23.42
CA GLU A 301 -0.55 -10.84 24.08
C GLU A 301 0.27 -9.59 24.39
N SER A 302 0.96 -9.60 25.55
CA SER A 302 1.84 -8.48 25.91
C SER A 302 3.09 -8.45 25.02
N LEU A 303 3.53 -7.25 24.67
CA LEU A 303 4.78 -7.06 23.91
C LEU A 303 6.02 -7.57 24.67
N ASP A 304 6.06 -7.46 26.00
CA ASP A 304 7.15 -8.00 26.82
C ASP A 304 7.24 -9.53 26.70
N GLY A 305 6.08 -10.21 26.72
CA GLY A 305 6.00 -11.66 26.51
C GLY A 305 6.48 -12.08 25.12
N LEU A 306 6.10 -11.31 24.09
CA LEU A 306 6.56 -11.54 22.72
C LEU A 306 8.07 -11.35 22.59
N LEU A 307 8.63 -10.25 23.13
CA LEU A 307 10.06 -9.99 23.09
C LEU A 307 10.86 -11.09 23.78
N ALA A 308 10.43 -11.52 24.97
CA ALA A 308 11.06 -12.64 25.68
C ALA A 308 11.05 -13.93 24.84
N SER A 309 9.94 -14.20 24.16
CA SER A 309 9.79 -15.35 23.25
C SER A 309 10.73 -15.27 22.04
N LEU A 310 10.85 -14.09 21.40
CA LEU A 310 11.71 -13.89 20.23
C LEU A 310 13.20 -13.96 20.60
N MET A 311 13.59 -13.33 21.72
CA MET A 311 14.98 -13.32 22.20
C MET A 311 15.42 -14.67 22.76
N GLY A 312 14.49 -15.50 23.23
CA GLY A 312 14.74 -16.86 23.69
C GLY A 312 14.91 -17.92 22.58
N ARG A 313 14.70 -17.55 21.32
CA ARG A 313 14.93 -18.47 20.19
C ARG A 313 16.40 -18.84 20.06
N GLN A 314 16.67 -20.09 19.70
CA GLN A 314 18.04 -20.54 19.41
C GLN A 314 18.63 -19.71 18.26
N PRO A 315 19.87 -19.19 18.40
CA PRO A 315 20.55 -18.56 17.28
C PRO A 315 20.70 -19.54 16.09
N THR A 316 20.39 -19.07 14.91
CA THR A 316 20.57 -19.80 13.66
C THR A 316 21.60 -19.10 12.80
N GLU A 317 22.11 -19.77 11.77
CA GLU A 317 22.92 -19.13 10.71
C GLU A 317 22.09 -18.04 10.00
N GLU A 318 22.79 -17.02 9.52
CA GLU A 318 22.20 -15.90 8.79
C GLU A 318 22.10 -16.18 7.29
#